data_2e8b51f88681ae0c5d2b3aadb7c33129
#
_entry.id   2e8b51f88681ae0c5d2b3aadb7c33129
#
_cell.length_a   1.000
_cell.length_b   1.000
_cell.length_c   1.000
_cell.angle_alpha   90.00
_cell.angle_beta   90.00
_cell.angle_gamma   90.00
#
_symmetry.space_group_name_H-M   'P 1'
#
loop_
_entity.id
_entity.type
_entity.pdbx_description
1 polymer ?
#
loop_
_entity_poly.entity_id
_entity_poly.type
_entity_poly.pdbx_seq_one_letter_code
_entity_poly.pdbx_strand_id
1 'polypeptide(L)'
;MLFFIKVAVNQKNNSPDQLWDIWEEEAEVTLKALERKKIVSAYKIAGQKKVVLIYDASSHDELDKVFMAGLPLSEFIEIEEMLPIRPYEDFAKDIQKRWK
;
A
#
# COMPACT_ATOMS: atom_id res chain seq x y z
N MET A 1 2.07 -0.26 -13.04
CA MET A 1 0.64 -0.60 -12.76
C MET A 1 0.27 -0.04 -11.40
N LEU A 2 -0.80 0.69 -11.33
CA LEU A 2 -1.24 1.28 -10.08
C LEU A 2 -2.24 0.38 -9.36
N PHE A 3 -2.09 0.32 -8.04
CA PHE A 3 -3.01 -0.42 -7.17
C PHE A 3 -3.40 0.43 -5.98
N PHE A 4 -4.69 0.46 -5.70
CA PHE A 4 -5.20 0.94 -4.42
C PHE A 4 -5.10 -0.21 -3.43
N ILE A 5 -4.43 0.04 -2.30
CA ILE A 5 -4.21 -1.00 -1.30
C ILE A 5 -4.63 -0.46 0.07
N LYS A 6 -5.46 -1.24 0.77
CA LYS A 6 -5.86 -0.94 2.13
C LYS A 6 -5.41 -2.09 3.02
N VAL A 7 -4.64 -1.77 4.04
CA VAL A 7 -4.12 -2.76 4.98
C VAL A 7 -4.57 -2.46 6.40
N ALA A 8 -4.81 -3.51 7.17
CA ALA A 8 -5.04 -3.44 8.60
C ALA A 8 -3.84 -4.05 9.30
N VAL A 9 -3.35 -3.41 10.36
CA VAL A 9 -2.24 -3.91 11.16
C VAL A 9 -2.79 -4.65 12.37
N ASN A 10 -2.41 -5.92 12.51
CA ASN A 10 -2.82 -6.76 13.61
C ASN A 10 -1.68 -6.83 14.64
N GLN A 11 -1.96 -6.47 15.88
CA GLN A 11 -0.95 -6.46 16.93
C GLN A 11 -0.47 -7.87 17.31
N LYS A 12 -1.35 -8.87 17.14
CA LYS A 12 -1.06 -10.27 17.54
C LYS A 12 -0.55 -10.34 18.98
N ASN A 13 0.57 -11.02 19.18
CA ASN A 13 1.15 -11.22 20.53
C ASN A 13 2.15 -10.12 20.92
N ASN A 14 2.27 -9.06 20.13
CA ASN A 14 3.17 -7.96 20.47
C ASN A 14 2.55 -7.08 21.54
N SER A 15 3.40 -6.56 22.44
CA SER A 15 2.98 -5.45 23.30
C SER A 15 2.78 -4.20 22.44
N PRO A 16 2.08 -3.17 22.93
CA PRO A 16 1.98 -1.91 22.20
C PRO A 16 3.34 -1.33 21.81
N ASP A 17 4.32 -1.34 22.70
CA ASP A 17 5.66 -0.80 22.40
C ASP A 17 6.38 -1.62 21.35
N GLN A 18 6.26 -2.96 21.38
CA GLN A 18 6.84 -3.80 20.34
C GLN A 18 6.23 -3.51 18.98
N LEU A 19 4.92 -3.31 18.91
CA LEU A 19 4.26 -2.95 17.66
C LEU A 19 4.75 -1.60 17.14
N TRP A 20 4.89 -0.60 18.04
CA TRP A 20 5.40 0.71 17.65
C TRP A 20 6.82 0.64 17.14
N ASP A 21 7.67 -0.19 17.71
CA ASP A 21 9.05 -0.39 17.22
C ASP A 21 9.05 -0.94 15.79
N ILE A 22 8.23 -1.95 15.53
CA ILE A 22 8.10 -2.53 14.18
C ILE A 22 7.54 -1.50 13.20
N TRP A 23 6.51 -0.77 13.62
CA TRP A 23 5.87 0.23 12.76
C TRP A 23 6.79 1.41 12.47
N GLU A 24 7.67 1.76 13.39
CA GLU A 24 8.69 2.78 13.14
C GLU A 24 9.61 2.37 11.99
N GLU A 25 10.05 1.11 11.96
CA GLU A 25 10.81 0.59 10.84
C GLU A 25 10.01 0.61 9.55
N GLU A 26 8.74 0.22 9.61
CA GLU A 26 7.82 0.26 8.47
C GLU A 26 7.66 1.69 7.94
N ALA A 27 7.56 2.66 8.83
CA ALA A 27 7.42 4.07 8.45
C ALA A 27 8.65 4.54 7.66
N GLU A 28 9.85 4.16 8.07
CA GLU A 28 11.07 4.51 7.33
C GLU A 28 11.06 3.92 5.92
N VAL A 29 10.68 2.67 5.78
CA VAL A 29 10.58 2.00 4.47
C VAL A 29 9.54 2.69 3.60
N THR A 30 8.38 3.01 4.18
CA THR A 30 7.29 3.70 3.48
C THR A 30 7.71 5.07 2.99
N LEU A 31 8.38 5.86 3.83
CA LEU A 31 8.85 7.19 3.45
C LEU A 31 9.86 7.12 2.31
N LYS A 32 10.77 6.15 2.32
CA LYS A 32 11.72 5.94 1.22
C LYS A 32 11.01 5.56 -0.08
N ALA A 33 10.00 4.71 0.02
CA ALA A 33 9.20 4.31 -1.14
C ALA A 33 8.43 5.50 -1.73
N LEU A 34 7.94 6.40 -0.88
CA LEU A 34 7.31 7.65 -1.32
C LEU A 34 8.31 8.55 -2.06
N GLU A 35 9.53 8.69 -1.55
CA GLU A 35 10.58 9.47 -2.21
C GLU A 35 10.90 8.92 -3.59
N ARG A 36 10.96 7.60 -3.72
CA ARG A 36 11.23 6.94 -5.00
C ARG A 36 10.00 6.84 -5.91
N LYS A 37 8.87 7.34 -5.44
CA LYS A 37 7.58 7.28 -6.16
C LYS A 37 7.11 5.84 -6.46
N LYS A 38 7.61 4.89 -5.72
CA LYS A 38 7.10 3.52 -5.75
C LYS A 38 5.74 3.48 -5.08
N ILE A 39 5.60 4.21 -3.96
CA ILE A 39 4.31 4.57 -3.38
C ILE A 39 3.99 5.98 -3.87
N VAL A 40 2.89 6.11 -4.59
CA VAL A 40 2.46 7.40 -5.14
C VAL A 40 1.90 8.30 -4.05
N SER A 41 1.12 7.70 -3.15
CA SER A 41 0.54 8.41 -2.00
C SER A 41 0.21 7.40 -0.91
N ALA A 42 0.23 7.84 0.34
CA ALA A 42 -0.09 7.00 1.47
C ALA A 42 -0.82 7.82 2.53
N TYR A 43 -1.82 7.23 3.17
CA TYR A 43 -2.62 7.87 4.20
C TYR A 43 -2.85 6.91 5.36
N LYS A 44 -2.70 7.43 6.57
CA LYS A 44 -3.08 6.71 7.78
C LYS A 44 -4.55 7.00 8.07
N ILE A 45 -5.35 5.94 8.28
CA ILE A 45 -6.74 6.15 8.69
C ILE A 45 -6.70 6.59 10.16
N ALA A 46 -7.20 7.80 10.40
CA ALA A 46 -7.15 8.40 11.73
C ALA A 46 -7.89 7.54 12.75
N GLY A 47 -7.24 7.29 13.90
CA GLY A 47 -7.83 6.53 15.00
C GLY A 47 -7.84 5.03 14.82
N GLN A 48 -7.31 4.51 13.73
CA GLN A 48 -7.31 3.08 13.44
C GLN A 48 -5.91 2.60 13.03
N LYS A 49 -5.64 1.32 13.25
CA LYS A 49 -4.38 0.71 12.82
C LYS A 49 -4.51 0.25 11.36
N LYS A 50 -4.83 1.18 10.49
CA LYS A 50 -5.05 0.92 9.06
C LYS A 50 -4.39 1.99 8.22
N VAL A 51 -3.91 1.59 7.04
CA VAL A 51 -3.24 2.46 6.08
C VAL A 51 -3.83 2.21 4.70
N VAL A 52 -4.03 3.28 3.94
CA VAL A 52 -4.38 3.19 2.52
C VAL A 52 -3.26 3.80 1.70
N LEU A 53 -2.95 3.19 0.57
CA LEU A 53 -1.88 3.70 -0.29
C LEU A 53 -2.16 3.38 -1.76
N ILE A 54 -1.53 4.18 -2.62
CA ILE A 54 -1.47 3.91 -4.05
C ILE A 54 -0.06 3.45 -4.36
N TYR A 55 0.06 2.24 -4.89
CA TYR A 55 1.33 1.58 -5.15
C TYR A 55 1.54 1.40 -6.66
N ASP A 56 2.72 1.74 -7.15
CA ASP A 56 3.09 1.53 -8.55
C ASP A 56 3.91 0.25 -8.68
N ALA A 57 3.24 -0.84 -9.01
CA ALA A 57 3.86 -2.14 -9.13
C ALA A 57 4.44 -2.37 -10.52
N SER A 58 5.62 -2.96 -10.58
CA SER A 58 6.23 -3.40 -11.85
C SER A 58 5.61 -4.69 -12.35
N SER A 59 5.10 -5.53 -11.44
CA SER A 59 4.51 -6.82 -11.75
C SER A 59 3.63 -7.29 -10.61
N HIS A 60 2.81 -8.30 -10.84
CA HIS A 60 2.06 -8.96 -9.78
C HIS A 60 2.99 -9.68 -8.81
N ASP A 61 4.10 -10.23 -9.31
CA ASP A 61 5.10 -10.91 -8.49
C ASP A 61 5.70 -9.95 -7.44
N GLU A 62 5.90 -8.68 -7.82
CA GLU A 62 6.39 -7.68 -6.89
C GLU A 62 5.41 -7.44 -5.74
N LEU A 63 4.11 -7.45 -6.02
CA LEU A 63 3.10 -7.29 -4.96
C LEU A 63 3.21 -8.38 -3.92
N ASP A 64 3.34 -9.63 -4.35
CA ASP A 64 3.53 -10.75 -3.42
C ASP A 64 4.80 -10.59 -2.61
N LYS A 65 5.90 -10.31 -3.28
CA LYS A 65 7.21 -10.17 -2.63
C LYS A 65 7.20 -9.07 -1.58
N VAL A 66 6.65 -7.91 -1.91
CA VAL A 66 6.64 -6.75 -1.00
C VAL A 66 5.65 -6.94 0.14
N PHE A 67 4.39 -7.26 -0.17
CA PHE A 67 3.34 -7.23 0.83
C PHE A 67 3.23 -8.50 1.66
N MET A 68 3.70 -9.63 1.14
CA MET A 68 3.67 -10.89 1.89
C MET A 68 4.95 -11.16 2.68
N ALA A 69 6.09 -10.60 2.27
CA ALA A 69 7.37 -10.96 2.87
C ALA A 69 8.38 -9.82 3.02
N GLY A 70 8.22 -8.73 2.29
CA GLY A 70 9.28 -7.73 2.14
C GLY A 70 9.22 -6.53 3.08
N LEU A 71 8.14 -6.36 3.83
CA LEU A 71 7.96 -5.22 4.72
C LEU A 71 8.15 -5.64 6.18
N PRO A 72 8.63 -4.72 7.04
CA PRO A 72 8.73 -5.01 8.48
C PRO A 72 7.41 -5.49 9.09
N LEU A 73 6.27 -4.95 8.61
CA LEU A 73 4.93 -5.33 9.08
C LEU A 73 4.31 -6.49 8.30
N SER A 74 4.99 -7.12 7.34
CA SER A 74 4.37 -8.14 6.47
C SER A 74 3.63 -9.25 7.25
N GLU A 75 4.18 -9.70 8.36
CA GLU A 75 3.56 -10.75 9.19
C GLU A 75 2.35 -10.25 9.98
N PHE A 76 2.20 -8.94 10.10
CA PHE A 76 1.21 -8.32 10.97
C PHE A 76 0.13 -7.56 10.21
N ILE A 77 0.18 -7.57 8.88
CA ILE A 77 -0.83 -6.88 8.07
C ILE A 77 -1.81 -7.87 7.47
N GLU A 78 -3.04 -7.39 7.33
CA GLU A 78 -4.08 -8.04 6.57
C GLU A 78 -4.46 -7.12 5.42
N ILE A 79 -4.45 -7.64 4.21
CA ILE A 79 -4.86 -6.88 3.02
C ILE A 79 -6.38 -6.89 2.99
N GLU A 80 -6.99 -5.75 3.23
CA GLU A 80 -8.44 -5.61 3.17
C GLU A 80 -8.94 -5.36 1.76
N GLU A 81 -8.17 -4.58 0.98
CA GLU A 81 -8.47 -4.31 -0.42
C GLU A 81 -7.18 -4.19 -1.21
N MET A 82 -7.19 -4.72 -2.42
CA MET A 82 -6.10 -4.54 -3.39
C MET A 82 -6.73 -4.50 -4.76
N LEU A 83 -6.86 -3.30 -5.33
CA LEU A 83 -7.61 -3.06 -6.54
C LEU A 83 -6.72 -2.43 -7.61
N PRO A 84 -6.71 -2.98 -8.84
CA PRO A 84 -6.03 -2.31 -9.93
C PRO A 84 -6.78 -1.03 -10.27
N ILE A 85 -6.05 0.05 -10.45
CA ILE A 85 -6.61 1.35 -10.79
C ILE A 85 -5.80 1.97 -11.91
N ARG A 86 -6.40 2.96 -12.58
CA ARG A 86 -5.69 3.77 -13.56
C ARG A 86 -6.13 5.23 -13.44
N PRO A 87 -5.34 6.19 -13.96
CA PRO A 87 -5.75 7.58 -13.94
C PRO A 87 -7.10 7.77 -14.63
N TYR A 88 -7.99 8.51 -13.98
CA TYR A 88 -9.32 8.77 -14.55
C TYR A 88 -9.24 9.49 -15.89
N GLU A 89 -8.25 10.35 -16.07
CA GLU A 89 -8.00 11.09 -17.30
C GLU A 89 -7.86 10.17 -18.51
N ASP A 90 -7.22 9.02 -18.31
CA ASP A 90 -7.06 8.05 -19.41
C ASP A 90 -8.39 7.41 -19.78
N PHE A 91 -9.18 7.07 -18.77
CA PHE A 91 -10.54 6.57 -18.98
C PHE A 91 -11.41 7.63 -19.67
N ALA A 92 -11.32 8.89 -19.25
CA ALA A 92 -12.09 9.98 -19.85
C ALA A 92 -11.80 10.11 -21.35
N LYS A 93 -10.53 9.96 -21.73
CA LYS A 93 -10.15 9.98 -23.16
C LYS A 93 -10.75 8.80 -23.92
N ASP A 94 -10.76 7.62 -23.30
CA ASP A 94 -11.36 6.44 -23.92
C ASP A 94 -12.86 6.64 -24.13
N ILE A 95 -13.56 7.18 -23.15
CA ILE A 95 -15.00 7.45 -23.25
C ILE A 95 -15.29 8.48 -24.33
N GLN A 96 -14.48 9.54 -24.44
CA GLN A 96 -14.63 10.55 -25.48
C GLN A 96 -14.52 9.93 -26.89
N LYS A 97 -13.67 8.96 -27.06
CA LYS A 97 -13.43 8.26 -28.34
C LYS A 97 -14.26 6.98 -28.48
N ARG A 98 -14.94 6.54 -27.42
CA ARG A 98 -15.68 5.26 -27.38
C ARG A 98 -14.77 4.08 -27.75
N TRP A 99 -13.49 4.13 -27.29
CA TRP A 99 -12.47 3.11 -27.57
C TRP A 99 -12.18 2.92 -29.07
N LYS A 100 -12.31 3.99 -29.84
CA LYS A 100 -12.01 3.96 -31.30
C LYS A 100 -10.63 4.49 -31.61
#